data_4c2681e69e9390b26a9730d11cef6508
#
_entry.id   4c2681e69e9390b26a9730d11cef6508
#
_cell.length_a   1.000
_cell.length_b   1.000
_cell.length_c   1.000
_cell.angle_alpha   90.00
_cell.angle_beta   90.00
_cell.angle_gamma   90.00
#
_symmetry.space_group_name_H-M   'P 1'
#
loop_
_entity.id
_entity.type
_entity.pdbx_description
1 polymer ?
#
loop_
_entity_poly.entity_id
_entity_poly.type
_entity_poly.pdbx_seq_one_letter_code
_entity_poly.pdbx_strand_id
1 'polypeptide(L)'
;MSFADSILTEDLAPLRQRLLYHPLWTGIEAGTVQRATLRVFALQDWWLVREAYRLDALAIAAMPDLDIQDLLLAKLVPKIGGYKLLLHFGAALGLSRADFDAVEPLAGCMALTNFFYWMLTYGSMPEKIAAVSSSEDIFIQICARVGPALVRNYGMNAEQVAFFTAHDKIGAQVTPIDDILLTRHDSPEDHRRITRAVRLSHEFEVVVLRYGDNSNSSRKMRFSILPSNMSVLSPSLMANTLK
;
A
#
# COMPACT_ATOMS: atom_id res chain seq x y z
N MET A 1 1.03 17.00 16.69
CA MET A 1 1.89 16.13 15.85
C MET A 1 1.39 14.73 16.13
N SER A 2 0.86 14.04 15.13
CA SER A 2 0.41 12.67 15.31
C SER A 2 1.60 11.75 15.57
N PHE A 3 1.38 10.55 16.13
CA PHE A 3 2.44 9.57 16.29
C PHE A 3 3.06 9.21 14.93
N ALA A 4 2.23 9.09 13.89
CA ALA A 4 2.69 8.91 12.52
C ALA A 4 3.67 10.01 12.08
N ASP A 5 3.38 11.27 12.40
CA ASP A 5 4.27 12.40 12.10
C ASP A 5 5.61 12.31 12.86
N SER A 6 5.61 11.80 14.09
CA SER A 6 6.82 11.70 14.92
C SER A 6 7.79 10.61 14.47
N ILE A 7 7.28 9.53 13.88
CA ILE A 7 8.08 8.40 13.37
C ILE A 7 8.59 8.67 11.95
N LEU A 8 7.87 9.47 11.17
CA LEU A 8 8.15 9.72 9.76
C LEU A 8 9.24 10.78 9.51
N THR A 9 9.93 11.27 10.56
CA THR A 9 10.59 12.58 10.46
C THR A 9 11.90 12.63 9.71
N GLU A 10 12.85 11.69 9.82
CA GLU A 10 14.14 11.90 9.12
C GLU A 10 14.51 10.74 8.19
N ASP A 11 14.47 9.50 8.65
CA ASP A 11 14.94 8.34 7.86
C ASP A 11 13.93 7.93 6.78
N LEU A 12 12.63 8.13 7.00
CA LEU A 12 11.56 7.69 6.12
C LEU A 12 11.05 8.80 5.17
N ALA A 13 11.35 10.06 5.45
CA ALA A 13 10.89 11.19 4.65
C ALA A 13 11.26 11.07 3.15
N PRO A 14 12.48 10.67 2.76
CA PRO A 14 12.82 10.48 1.33
C PRO A 14 12.00 9.38 0.66
N LEU A 15 11.72 8.29 1.37
CA LEU A 15 10.93 7.16 0.85
C LEU A 15 9.46 7.54 0.69
N ARG A 16 8.89 8.22 1.69
CA ARG A 16 7.55 8.80 1.65
C ARG A 16 7.38 9.78 0.50
N GLN A 17 8.34 10.67 0.28
CA GLN A 17 8.31 11.61 -0.86
C GLN A 17 8.31 10.89 -2.21
N ARG A 18 9.07 9.81 -2.35
CA ARG A 18 9.07 8.99 -3.57
C ARG A 18 7.72 8.36 -3.86
N LEU A 19 6.96 7.96 -2.83
CA LEU A 19 5.61 7.42 -2.99
C LEU A 19 4.61 8.53 -3.32
N LEU A 20 4.59 9.60 -2.53
CA LEU A 20 3.64 10.71 -2.70
C LEU A 20 3.78 11.40 -4.07
N TYR A 21 5.01 11.54 -4.57
CA TYR A 21 5.32 12.23 -5.83
C TYR A 21 5.84 11.29 -6.92
N HIS A 22 5.40 10.03 -6.86
CA HIS A 22 5.72 9.07 -7.92
C HIS A 22 5.22 9.59 -9.28
N PRO A 23 5.98 9.36 -10.40
CA PRO A 23 5.62 9.84 -11.75
C PRO A 23 4.20 9.51 -12.19
N LEU A 24 3.63 8.37 -11.76
CA LEU A 24 2.24 8.04 -12.03
C LEU A 24 1.29 9.11 -11.48
N TRP A 25 1.44 9.49 -10.23
CA TRP A 25 0.55 10.45 -9.57
C TRP A 25 0.71 11.87 -10.09
N THR A 26 1.96 12.33 -10.17
CA THR A 26 2.28 13.65 -10.72
C THR A 26 1.89 13.76 -12.20
N GLY A 27 2.02 12.68 -12.95
CA GLY A 27 1.58 12.61 -14.34
C GLY A 27 0.05 12.66 -14.48
N ILE A 28 -0.72 12.05 -13.57
CA ILE A 28 -2.19 12.21 -13.52
C ILE A 28 -2.54 13.66 -13.21
N GLU A 29 -1.88 14.27 -12.22
CA GLU A 29 -2.07 15.67 -11.87
C GLU A 29 -1.77 16.64 -13.03
N ALA A 30 -0.79 16.30 -13.86
CA ALA A 30 -0.43 17.05 -15.07
C ALA A 30 -1.27 16.67 -16.32
N GLY A 31 -2.09 15.61 -16.26
CA GLY A 31 -2.87 15.14 -17.41
C GLY A 31 -2.03 14.44 -18.48
N THR A 32 -0.82 13.98 -18.16
CA THR A 32 0.12 13.37 -19.12
C THR A 32 0.09 11.86 -19.16
N VAL A 33 -0.54 11.20 -18.17
CA VAL A 33 -0.68 9.74 -18.12
C VAL A 33 -1.70 9.26 -19.15
N GLN A 34 -1.34 8.26 -19.92
CA GLN A 34 -2.24 7.66 -20.88
C GLN A 34 -3.36 6.86 -20.20
N ARG A 35 -4.56 6.84 -20.78
CA ARG A 35 -5.68 6.02 -20.26
C ARG A 35 -5.34 4.54 -20.16
N ALA A 36 -4.46 4.02 -21.03
CA ALA A 36 -3.96 2.66 -20.95
C ALA A 36 -3.21 2.38 -19.64
N THR A 37 -2.41 3.33 -19.15
CA THR A 37 -1.73 3.22 -17.85
C THR A 37 -2.73 3.24 -16.68
N LEU A 38 -3.77 4.08 -16.76
CA LEU A 38 -4.85 4.08 -15.76
C LEU A 38 -5.60 2.74 -15.72
N ARG A 39 -5.79 2.08 -16.87
CA ARG A 39 -6.38 0.72 -16.92
C ARG A 39 -5.48 -0.30 -16.21
N VAL A 40 -4.16 -0.25 -16.46
CA VAL A 40 -3.20 -1.12 -15.77
C VAL A 40 -3.24 -0.88 -14.26
N PHE A 41 -3.24 0.38 -13.83
CA PHE A 41 -3.38 0.73 -12.42
C PHE A 41 -4.66 0.10 -11.82
N ALA A 42 -5.82 0.34 -12.42
CA ALA A 42 -7.09 -0.19 -11.89
C ALA A 42 -7.07 -1.73 -11.76
N LEU A 43 -6.54 -2.43 -12.76
CA LEU A 43 -6.44 -3.90 -12.76
C LEU A 43 -5.46 -4.40 -11.71
N GLN A 44 -4.32 -3.75 -11.50
CA GLN A 44 -3.31 -4.18 -10.55
C GLN A 44 -3.69 -3.83 -9.11
N ASP A 45 -4.32 -2.68 -8.90
CA ASP A 45 -4.85 -2.28 -7.60
C ASP A 45 -6.00 -3.19 -7.13
N TRP A 46 -6.75 -3.77 -8.08
CA TRP A 46 -7.76 -4.78 -7.79
C TRP A 46 -7.22 -5.97 -6.98
N TRP A 47 -5.98 -6.38 -7.22
CA TRP A 47 -5.36 -7.46 -6.46
C TRP A 47 -5.27 -7.12 -4.97
N LEU A 48 -4.87 -5.90 -4.61
CA LEU A 48 -4.80 -5.46 -3.23
C LEU A 48 -6.19 -5.23 -2.64
N VAL A 49 -7.07 -4.54 -3.38
CA VAL A 49 -8.42 -4.20 -2.93
C VAL A 49 -9.27 -5.44 -2.62
N ARG A 50 -9.16 -6.50 -3.43
CA ARG A 50 -9.91 -7.76 -3.16
C ARG A 50 -9.40 -8.50 -1.93
N GLU A 51 -8.15 -8.30 -1.53
CA GLU A 51 -7.56 -8.91 -0.34
C GLU A 51 -7.78 -8.04 0.93
N ALA A 52 -8.17 -6.77 0.78
CA ALA A 52 -8.26 -5.81 1.88
C ALA A 52 -9.11 -6.34 3.05
N TYR A 53 -10.28 -6.90 2.79
CA TYR A 53 -11.14 -7.45 3.86
C TYR A 53 -10.52 -8.64 4.58
N ARG A 54 -9.73 -9.46 3.88
CA ARG A 54 -9.00 -10.57 4.51
C ARG A 54 -7.88 -10.08 5.38
N LEU A 55 -7.16 -9.06 4.91
CA LEU A 55 -6.08 -8.42 5.68
C LEU A 55 -6.64 -7.71 6.93
N ASP A 56 -7.73 -6.96 6.80
CA ASP A 56 -8.40 -6.34 7.95
C ASP A 56 -8.92 -7.39 8.94
N ALA A 57 -9.56 -8.47 8.47
CA ALA A 57 -10.02 -9.55 9.32
C ALA A 57 -8.86 -10.28 10.04
N LEU A 58 -7.73 -10.47 9.35
CA LEU A 58 -6.53 -11.04 9.96
C LEU A 58 -5.94 -10.11 11.02
N ALA A 59 -5.91 -8.80 10.75
CA ALA A 59 -5.48 -7.81 11.73
C ALA A 59 -6.34 -7.86 12.98
N ILE A 60 -7.67 -7.89 12.86
CA ILE A 60 -8.61 -7.99 13.98
C ILE A 60 -8.39 -9.29 14.76
N ALA A 61 -8.33 -10.43 14.05
CA ALA A 61 -8.18 -11.76 14.68
C ALA A 61 -6.81 -11.92 15.39
N ALA A 62 -5.80 -11.18 14.97
CA ALA A 62 -4.46 -11.22 15.56
C ALA A 62 -4.33 -10.40 16.86
N MET A 63 -5.35 -9.60 17.22
CA MET A 63 -5.32 -8.75 18.42
C MET A 63 -5.91 -9.52 19.62
N PRO A 64 -5.18 -9.57 20.75
CA PRO A 64 -5.67 -10.27 21.94
C PRO A 64 -6.69 -9.45 22.74
N ASP A 65 -6.77 -8.15 22.54
CA ASP A 65 -7.53 -7.18 23.33
C ASP A 65 -8.81 -6.80 22.59
N LEU A 66 -9.96 -6.95 23.23
CA LEU A 66 -11.28 -6.64 22.65
C LEU A 66 -11.42 -5.14 22.32
N ASP A 67 -10.88 -4.25 23.16
CA ASP A 67 -10.95 -2.80 22.89
C ASP A 67 -10.18 -2.44 21.61
N ILE A 68 -9.07 -3.14 21.34
CA ILE A 68 -8.32 -2.97 20.10
C ILE A 68 -9.09 -3.58 18.92
N GLN A 69 -9.72 -4.73 19.11
CA GLN A 69 -10.56 -5.32 18.06
C GLN A 69 -11.72 -4.41 17.69
N ASP A 70 -12.39 -3.77 18.67
CA ASP A 70 -13.45 -2.80 18.43
C ASP A 70 -12.96 -1.58 17.63
N LEU A 71 -11.77 -1.06 17.94
CA LEU A 71 -11.16 0.03 17.17
C LEU A 71 -10.87 -0.39 15.71
N LEU A 72 -10.34 -1.59 15.49
CA LEU A 72 -10.07 -2.11 14.16
C LEU A 72 -11.35 -2.40 13.37
N LEU A 73 -12.41 -2.85 14.04
CA LEU A 73 -13.75 -2.99 13.43
C LEU A 73 -14.32 -1.63 13.03
N ALA A 74 -14.20 -0.62 13.89
CA ALA A 74 -14.60 0.75 13.56
C ALA A 74 -13.83 1.31 12.35
N LYS A 75 -12.56 0.95 12.22
CA LYS A 75 -11.71 1.29 11.06
C LYS A 75 -12.16 0.57 9.77
N LEU A 76 -12.65 -0.66 9.86
CA LEU A 76 -13.13 -1.45 8.73
C LEU A 76 -14.47 -0.93 8.17
N VAL A 77 -15.39 -0.49 9.02
CA VAL A 77 -16.75 -0.10 8.63
C VAL A 77 -16.81 0.89 7.46
N PRO A 78 -16.06 2.01 7.44
CA PRO A 78 -16.11 2.97 6.33
C PRO A 78 -15.54 2.43 5.01
N LYS A 79 -14.81 1.31 5.03
CA LYS A 79 -14.23 0.67 3.83
C LYS A 79 -15.18 -0.31 3.15
N ILE A 80 -16.29 -0.68 3.80
CA ILE A 80 -17.24 -1.66 3.28
C ILE A 80 -17.82 -1.19 1.95
N GLY A 81 -17.68 -2.02 0.92
CA GLY A 81 -18.14 -1.71 -0.44
C GLY A 81 -17.14 -0.94 -1.30
N GLY A 82 -15.97 -0.52 -0.75
CA GLY A 82 -14.95 0.23 -1.48
C GLY A 82 -14.49 -0.43 -2.78
N TYR A 83 -14.44 -1.76 -2.84
CA TYR A 83 -14.12 -2.48 -4.07
C TYR A 83 -15.05 -2.16 -5.25
N LYS A 84 -16.32 -1.83 -5.00
CA LYS A 84 -17.28 -1.44 -6.04
C LYS A 84 -16.89 -0.13 -6.69
N LEU A 85 -16.29 0.78 -5.93
CA LEU A 85 -15.84 2.08 -6.43
C LEU A 85 -14.65 1.90 -7.40
N LEU A 86 -13.75 0.96 -7.15
CA LEU A 86 -12.67 0.63 -8.09
C LEU A 86 -13.22 0.01 -9.37
N LEU A 87 -14.24 -0.84 -9.29
CA LEU A 87 -14.93 -1.39 -10.48
C LEU A 87 -15.60 -0.28 -11.30
N HIS A 88 -16.22 0.71 -10.66
CA HIS A 88 -16.80 1.87 -11.36
C HIS A 88 -15.72 2.73 -12.05
N PHE A 89 -14.60 2.96 -11.39
CA PHE A 89 -13.45 3.64 -12.01
C PHE A 89 -12.95 2.87 -13.23
N GLY A 90 -12.80 1.56 -13.13
CA GLY A 90 -12.41 0.71 -14.26
C GLY A 90 -13.42 0.72 -15.40
N ALA A 91 -14.72 0.70 -15.10
CA ALA A 91 -15.77 0.81 -16.12
C ALA A 91 -15.68 2.13 -16.90
N ALA A 92 -15.35 3.25 -16.24
CA ALA A 92 -15.09 4.54 -16.90
C ALA A 92 -13.87 4.51 -17.84
N LEU A 93 -13.00 3.54 -17.66
CA LEU A 93 -11.83 3.26 -18.50
C LEU A 93 -12.10 2.16 -19.55
N GLY A 94 -13.34 1.64 -19.62
CA GLY A 94 -13.74 0.58 -20.54
C GLY A 94 -13.31 -0.83 -20.10
N LEU A 95 -13.09 -1.04 -18.79
CA LEU A 95 -12.87 -2.35 -18.21
C LEU A 95 -14.19 -2.99 -17.80
N SER A 96 -14.35 -4.27 -18.07
CA SER A 96 -15.45 -5.10 -17.60
C SER A 96 -15.11 -5.81 -16.29
N ARG A 97 -16.08 -6.37 -15.60
CA ARG A 97 -15.85 -7.24 -14.46
C ARG A 97 -14.97 -8.44 -14.81
N ALA A 98 -15.17 -9.02 -16.01
CA ALA A 98 -14.37 -10.14 -16.46
C ALA A 98 -12.88 -9.79 -16.61
N ASP A 99 -12.54 -8.54 -16.98
CA ASP A 99 -11.15 -8.08 -17.05
C ASP A 99 -10.51 -8.09 -15.65
N PHE A 100 -11.24 -7.66 -14.62
CA PHE A 100 -10.77 -7.70 -13.24
C PHE A 100 -10.63 -9.13 -12.70
N ASP A 101 -11.56 -10.02 -13.04
CA ASP A 101 -11.52 -11.41 -12.59
C ASP A 101 -10.39 -12.21 -13.26
N ALA A 102 -10.00 -11.83 -14.47
CA ALA A 102 -8.95 -12.48 -15.25
C ALA A 102 -7.55 -11.91 -15.03
N VAL A 103 -7.41 -10.81 -14.26
CA VAL A 103 -6.11 -10.15 -14.11
C VAL A 103 -5.10 -11.02 -13.36
N GLU A 104 -3.92 -11.16 -13.96
CA GLU A 104 -2.75 -11.73 -13.29
C GLU A 104 -2.01 -10.61 -12.55
N PRO A 105 -1.73 -10.77 -11.23
CA PRO A 105 -1.02 -9.76 -10.47
C PRO A 105 0.45 -9.67 -10.91
N LEU A 106 0.93 -8.47 -11.06
CA LEU A 106 2.36 -8.22 -11.22
C LEU A 106 3.11 -8.62 -9.93
N ALA A 107 4.36 -9.03 -10.09
CA ALA A 107 5.19 -9.48 -8.97
C ALA A 107 5.27 -8.45 -7.83
N GLY A 108 5.26 -7.15 -8.14
CA GLY A 108 5.24 -6.09 -7.15
C GLY A 108 3.96 -6.08 -6.30
N CYS A 109 2.79 -6.24 -6.96
CA CYS A 109 1.50 -6.30 -6.25
C CYS A 109 1.41 -7.52 -5.34
N MET A 110 1.89 -8.67 -5.82
CA MET A 110 2.00 -9.87 -4.98
C MET A 110 2.96 -9.68 -3.81
N ALA A 111 4.10 -9.03 -4.04
CA ALA A 111 5.11 -8.83 -3.00
C ALA A 111 4.55 -7.97 -1.85
N LEU A 112 3.84 -6.87 -2.16
CA LEU A 112 3.22 -6.02 -1.15
C LEU A 112 2.13 -6.78 -0.37
N THR A 113 1.24 -7.49 -1.06
CA THR A 113 0.18 -8.27 -0.41
C THR A 113 0.77 -9.36 0.49
N ASN A 114 1.79 -10.09 0.01
CA ASN A 114 2.48 -11.11 0.81
C ASN A 114 3.20 -10.52 2.00
N PHE A 115 3.78 -9.32 1.86
CA PHE A 115 4.38 -8.60 2.98
C PHE A 115 3.34 -8.28 4.06
N PHE A 116 2.15 -7.81 3.70
CA PHE A 116 1.09 -7.58 4.68
C PHE A 116 0.64 -8.87 5.37
N TYR A 117 0.44 -9.97 4.63
CA TYR A 117 0.14 -11.26 5.23
C TYR A 117 1.24 -11.73 6.19
N TRP A 118 2.50 -11.60 5.79
CA TRP A 118 3.63 -11.92 6.66
C TRP A 118 3.67 -11.03 7.90
N MET A 119 3.51 -9.72 7.73
CA MET A 119 3.53 -8.76 8.82
C MET A 119 2.39 -9.01 9.81
N LEU A 120 1.17 -9.22 9.33
CA LEU A 120 0.00 -9.49 10.17
C LEU A 120 0.08 -10.85 10.87
N THR A 121 0.83 -11.80 10.33
CA THR A 121 1.04 -13.12 10.96
C THR A 121 2.14 -13.08 12.00
N TYR A 122 3.30 -12.52 11.68
CA TYR A 122 4.53 -12.66 12.46
C TYR A 122 5.00 -11.39 13.15
N GLY A 123 4.53 -10.21 12.76
CA GLY A 123 4.88 -8.95 13.39
C GLY A 123 4.36 -8.84 14.82
N SER A 124 4.98 -8.00 15.63
CA SER A 124 4.42 -7.55 16.89
C SER A 124 3.19 -6.66 16.64
N MET A 125 2.38 -6.45 17.67
CA MET A 125 1.15 -5.64 17.53
C MET A 125 1.43 -4.25 16.95
N PRO A 126 2.39 -3.44 17.45
CA PRO A 126 2.67 -2.14 16.88
C PRO A 126 3.18 -2.20 15.43
N GLU A 127 3.95 -3.24 15.05
CA GLU A 127 4.40 -3.42 13.67
C GLU A 127 3.21 -3.69 12.72
N LYS A 128 2.26 -4.53 13.14
CA LYS A 128 1.05 -4.85 12.36
C LYS A 128 0.24 -3.61 12.05
N ILE A 129 -0.03 -2.81 13.09
CA ILE A 129 -0.80 -1.58 12.96
C ILE A 129 -0.04 -0.58 12.08
N ALA A 130 1.22 -0.29 12.40
CA ALA A 130 2.00 0.72 11.71
C ALA A 130 2.21 0.42 10.22
N ALA A 131 2.45 -0.84 9.84
CA ALA A 131 2.64 -1.22 8.45
C ALA A 131 1.42 -0.92 7.59
N VAL A 132 0.22 -1.29 8.08
CA VAL A 132 -1.03 -1.09 7.33
C VAL A 132 -1.44 0.38 7.35
N SER A 133 -1.39 1.03 8.52
CA SER A 133 -1.81 2.42 8.67
C SER A 133 -0.95 3.41 7.89
N SER A 134 0.36 3.19 7.82
CA SER A 134 1.27 4.07 7.07
C SER A 134 1.07 3.98 5.56
N SER A 135 0.76 2.78 5.05
CA SER A 135 0.41 2.56 3.65
C SER A 135 -0.91 3.26 3.30
N GLU A 136 -1.91 3.08 4.14
CA GLU A 136 -3.22 3.71 3.97
C GLU A 136 -3.14 5.24 4.00
N ASP A 137 -2.39 5.83 4.94
CA ASP A 137 -2.19 7.28 5.04
C ASP A 137 -1.57 7.88 3.77
N ILE A 138 -0.55 7.23 3.20
CA ILE A 138 0.04 7.66 1.93
C ILE A 138 -0.99 7.64 0.81
N PHE A 139 -1.74 6.54 0.70
CA PHE A 139 -2.73 6.42 -0.37
C PHE A 139 -3.87 7.45 -0.23
N ILE A 140 -4.32 7.74 0.99
CA ILE A 140 -5.28 8.80 1.27
C ILE A 140 -4.78 10.16 0.74
N GLN A 141 -3.54 10.51 1.04
CA GLN A 141 -2.94 11.77 0.58
C GLN A 141 -2.79 11.85 -0.95
N ILE A 142 -2.46 10.71 -1.60
CA ILE A 142 -2.44 10.60 -3.05
C ILE A 142 -3.85 10.80 -3.62
N CYS A 143 -4.83 10.14 -3.05
CA CYS A 143 -6.23 10.18 -3.49
C CYS A 143 -6.82 11.59 -3.45
N ALA A 144 -6.50 12.37 -2.41
CA ALA A 144 -6.95 13.76 -2.26
C ALA A 144 -6.51 14.66 -3.45
N ARG A 145 -5.39 14.35 -4.10
CA ARG A 145 -4.87 15.08 -5.26
C ARG A 145 -5.30 14.47 -6.59
N VAL A 146 -5.26 13.15 -6.67
CA VAL A 146 -5.54 12.40 -7.91
C VAL A 146 -7.02 12.46 -8.27
N GLY A 147 -7.95 12.35 -7.32
CA GLY A 147 -9.39 12.43 -7.59
C GLY A 147 -9.80 13.69 -8.36
N PRO A 148 -9.53 14.90 -7.86
CA PRO A 148 -9.80 16.14 -8.58
C PRO A 148 -9.06 16.27 -9.92
N ALA A 149 -7.85 15.72 -10.03
CA ALA A 149 -7.07 15.73 -11.27
C ALA A 149 -7.71 14.86 -12.36
N LEU A 150 -8.26 13.70 -12.02
CA LEU A 150 -8.99 12.83 -12.95
C LEU A 150 -10.23 13.51 -13.51
N VAL A 151 -10.97 14.26 -12.69
CA VAL A 151 -12.10 15.07 -13.16
C VAL A 151 -11.61 16.12 -14.16
N ARG A 152 -10.63 16.92 -13.75
CA ARG A 152 -10.14 18.07 -14.53
C ARG A 152 -9.46 17.67 -15.84
N ASN A 153 -8.60 16.66 -15.80
CA ASN A 153 -7.70 16.34 -16.91
C ASN A 153 -8.18 15.18 -17.79
N TYR A 154 -9.05 14.30 -17.26
CA TYR A 154 -9.53 13.11 -17.97
C TYR A 154 -11.01 13.14 -18.27
N GLY A 155 -11.73 14.22 -17.87
CA GLY A 155 -13.17 14.41 -18.10
C GLY A 155 -14.03 13.40 -17.35
N MET A 156 -13.54 12.84 -16.25
CA MET A 156 -14.31 11.92 -15.42
C MET A 156 -15.30 12.70 -14.54
N ASN A 157 -16.46 12.10 -14.27
CA ASN A 157 -17.44 12.67 -13.33
C ASN A 157 -17.18 12.19 -11.89
N ALA A 158 -17.92 12.77 -10.93
CA ALA A 158 -17.74 12.49 -9.50
C ALA A 158 -17.94 11.01 -9.14
N GLU A 159 -18.88 10.31 -9.80
CA GLU A 159 -19.14 8.90 -9.57
C GLU A 159 -17.98 8.03 -10.06
N GLN A 160 -17.41 8.36 -11.21
CA GLN A 160 -16.29 7.64 -11.81
C GLN A 160 -14.99 7.76 -11.00
N VAL A 161 -14.80 8.85 -10.26
CA VAL A 161 -13.63 9.06 -9.40
C VAL A 161 -13.90 8.76 -7.92
N ALA A 162 -15.09 8.22 -7.60
CA ALA A 162 -15.51 7.98 -6.22
C ALA A 162 -14.54 7.07 -5.43
N PHE A 163 -13.82 6.18 -6.11
CA PHE A 163 -12.76 5.38 -5.49
C PHE A 163 -11.72 6.25 -4.79
N PHE A 164 -11.25 7.30 -5.45
CA PHE A 164 -10.24 8.21 -4.87
C PHE A 164 -10.88 9.17 -3.84
N THR A 165 -12.03 9.77 -4.15
CA THR A 165 -12.64 10.75 -3.26
C THR A 165 -13.25 10.15 -1.99
N ALA A 166 -13.54 8.84 -1.98
CA ALA A 166 -13.98 8.15 -0.77
C ALA A 166 -12.82 7.98 0.24
N HIS A 167 -11.58 7.81 -0.23
CA HIS A 167 -10.42 7.64 0.66
C HIS A 167 -10.16 8.88 1.53
N ASP A 168 -10.43 10.08 1.04
CA ASP A 168 -10.35 11.31 1.84
C ASP A 168 -11.32 11.26 3.04
N LYS A 169 -12.56 10.81 2.82
CA LYS A 169 -13.56 10.65 3.88
C LYS A 169 -13.22 9.51 4.84
N ILE A 170 -12.66 8.41 4.30
CA ILE A 170 -12.17 7.28 5.10
C ILE A 170 -11.04 7.75 5.98
N GLY A 171 -10.08 8.52 5.45
CA GLY A 171 -8.95 9.06 6.20
C GLY A 171 -9.36 9.86 7.43
N ALA A 172 -10.35 10.72 7.29
CA ALA A 172 -10.88 11.51 8.42
C ALA A 172 -11.42 10.64 9.56
N GLN A 173 -11.82 9.39 9.29
CA GLN A 173 -12.36 8.47 10.29
C GLN A 173 -11.30 7.50 10.83
N VAL A 174 -10.37 7.04 10.01
CA VAL A 174 -9.40 6.00 10.39
C VAL A 174 -8.13 6.54 11.03
N THR A 175 -7.63 7.70 10.60
CA THR A 175 -6.40 8.29 11.14
C THR A 175 -6.44 8.52 12.65
N PRO A 176 -7.53 9.04 13.25
CA PRO A 176 -7.61 9.16 14.71
C PRO A 176 -7.54 7.82 15.45
N ILE A 177 -8.05 6.74 14.83
CA ILE A 177 -7.98 5.40 15.40
C ILE A 177 -6.54 4.89 15.39
N ASP A 178 -5.82 5.10 14.29
CA ASP A 178 -4.41 4.72 14.16
C ASP A 178 -3.54 5.46 15.19
N ASP A 179 -3.78 6.75 15.41
CA ASP A 179 -3.10 7.53 16.44
C ASP A 179 -3.34 6.94 17.85
N ILE A 180 -4.59 6.57 18.18
CA ILE A 180 -4.90 5.94 19.47
C ILE A 180 -4.16 4.60 19.63
N LEU A 181 -4.13 3.78 18.58
CA LEU A 181 -3.48 2.48 18.62
C LEU A 181 -1.96 2.59 18.78
N LEU A 182 -1.34 3.50 18.04
CA LEU A 182 0.11 3.65 18.02
C LEU A 182 0.65 4.38 19.25
N THR A 183 -0.06 5.35 19.81
CA THR A 183 0.36 6.05 21.03
C THR A 183 0.45 5.17 22.28
N ARG A 184 -0.14 3.97 22.24
CA ARG A 184 0.01 2.98 23.32
C ARG A 184 1.38 2.28 23.31
N HIS A 185 2.19 2.49 22.28
CA HIS A 185 3.47 1.83 22.01
C HIS A 185 4.60 2.86 21.92
N ASP A 186 5.04 3.37 23.08
CA ASP A 186 5.98 4.48 23.18
C ASP A 186 7.38 4.05 23.69
N SER A 187 7.65 2.74 23.79
CA SER A 187 8.98 2.30 24.17
C SER A 187 10.00 2.48 23.03
N PRO A 188 11.30 2.70 23.35
CA PRO A 188 12.33 2.76 22.30
C PRO A 188 12.38 1.51 21.41
N GLU A 189 12.00 0.35 21.94
CA GLU A 189 11.91 -0.89 21.17
C GLU A 189 10.73 -0.86 20.21
N ASP A 190 9.55 -0.39 20.66
CA ASP A 190 8.37 -0.25 19.80
C ASP A 190 8.66 0.74 18.67
N HIS A 191 9.29 1.88 18.95
CA HIS A 191 9.68 2.86 17.94
C HIS A 191 10.58 2.24 16.86
N ARG A 192 11.61 1.45 17.26
CA ARG A 192 12.47 0.76 16.27
C ARG A 192 11.70 -0.22 15.41
N ARG A 193 10.79 -1.01 16.01
CA ARG A 193 9.95 -1.98 15.31
C ARG A 193 8.98 -1.32 14.36
N ILE A 194 8.29 -0.28 14.82
CA ILE A 194 7.36 0.52 14.01
C ILE A 194 8.09 1.13 12.82
N THR A 195 9.21 1.81 13.04
CA THR A 195 10.02 2.42 11.96
C THR A 195 10.44 1.39 10.92
N ARG A 196 10.87 0.19 11.37
CA ARG A 196 11.20 -0.91 10.46
C ARG A 196 9.98 -1.37 9.65
N ALA A 197 8.83 -1.53 10.28
CA ALA A 197 7.61 -1.99 9.64
C ALA A 197 7.11 -0.99 8.58
N VAL A 198 7.10 0.31 8.91
CA VAL A 198 6.75 1.40 8.01
C VAL A 198 7.73 1.46 6.83
N ARG A 199 9.03 1.38 7.08
CA ARG A 199 10.04 1.37 6.02
C ARG A 199 9.82 0.24 5.02
N LEU A 200 9.61 -0.98 5.52
CA LEU A 200 9.36 -2.15 4.67
C LEU A 200 8.07 -2.00 3.86
N SER A 201 6.99 -1.52 4.49
CA SER A 201 5.72 -1.23 3.80
C SER A 201 5.95 -0.29 2.61
N HIS A 202 6.59 0.83 2.85
CA HIS A 202 6.87 1.83 1.81
C HIS A 202 7.83 1.32 0.72
N GLU A 203 8.83 0.51 1.06
CA GLU A 203 9.72 -0.11 0.08
C GLU A 203 8.95 -1.05 -0.86
N PHE A 204 8.02 -1.86 -0.34
CA PHE A 204 7.17 -2.73 -1.16
C PHE A 204 6.18 -1.94 -2.02
N GLU A 205 5.62 -0.84 -1.52
CA GLU A 205 4.77 0.05 -2.33
C GLU A 205 5.53 0.68 -3.51
N VAL A 206 6.77 1.11 -3.30
CA VAL A 206 7.63 1.59 -4.41
C VAL A 206 7.82 0.50 -5.47
N VAL A 207 7.90 -0.77 -5.06
CA VAL A 207 8.01 -1.88 -6.01
C VAL A 207 6.74 -2.03 -6.84
N VAL A 208 5.54 -1.91 -6.21
CA VAL A 208 4.25 -1.92 -6.93
C VAL A 208 4.22 -0.86 -8.03
N LEU A 209 4.55 0.37 -7.68
CA LEU A 209 4.47 1.51 -8.60
C LEU A 209 5.45 1.40 -9.79
N ARG A 210 6.63 0.83 -9.60
CA ARG A 210 7.62 0.62 -10.69
C ARG A 210 7.11 -0.28 -11.81
N TYR A 211 6.22 -1.21 -11.52
CA TYR A 211 5.64 -2.09 -12.53
C TYR A 211 4.57 -1.38 -13.38
N GLY A 212 3.93 -0.33 -12.87
CA GLY A 212 2.98 0.48 -13.63
C GLY A 212 3.63 1.33 -14.73
N ASP A 213 4.87 1.79 -14.52
CA ASP A 213 5.58 2.64 -15.48
C ASP A 213 6.13 1.85 -16.69
N ASN A 214 6.34 0.55 -16.57
CA ASN A 214 6.99 -0.29 -17.59
C ASN A 214 6.04 -0.85 -18.66
N SER A 215 4.75 -0.51 -18.66
CA SER A 215 3.77 -0.99 -19.64
C SER A 215 4.06 -0.52 -21.09
N ASN A 216 5.00 0.39 -21.28
CA ASN A 216 5.40 0.92 -22.61
C ASN A 216 6.78 0.43 -23.10
N SER A 217 7.51 -0.39 -22.37
CA SER A 217 8.80 -0.88 -22.85
C SER A 217 8.85 -2.40 -22.86
N SER A 218 8.88 -2.97 -24.07
CA SER A 218 9.23 -4.37 -24.36
C SER A 218 10.68 -4.74 -23.94
N ARG A 219 11.21 -4.13 -22.91
CA ARG A 219 12.53 -4.47 -22.37
C ARG A 219 12.39 -5.64 -21.39
N LYS A 220 12.92 -6.78 -21.81
CA LYS A 220 13.19 -7.95 -20.96
C LYS A 220 13.81 -7.48 -19.64
N MET A 221 13.04 -7.59 -18.55
CA MET A 221 13.49 -7.26 -17.22
C MET A 221 14.62 -8.22 -16.82
N ARG A 222 15.85 -7.72 -16.73
CA ARG A 222 16.92 -8.44 -16.06
C ARG A 222 16.73 -8.21 -14.56
N PHE A 223 16.41 -9.27 -13.84
CA PHE A 223 16.42 -9.27 -12.38
C PHE A 223 17.86 -9.05 -11.88
N SER A 224 18.17 -7.85 -11.46
CA SER A 224 19.32 -7.58 -10.60
C SER A 224 18.83 -7.61 -9.16
N ILE A 225 18.74 -8.79 -8.56
CA ILE A 225 18.22 -8.99 -7.19
C ILE A 225 19.31 -8.82 -6.13
N LEU A 226 20.57 -8.66 -6.51
CA LEU A 226 21.65 -8.51 -5.53
C LEU A 226 22.31 -7.14 -5.65
N PRO A 227 22.48 -6.42 -4.53
CA PRO A 227 23.47 -5.35 -4.50
C PRO A 227 24.85 -5.99 -4.76
N SER A 228 25.66 -5.32 -5.59
CA SER A 228 26.95 -5.77 -6.08
C SER A 228 28.03 -6.05 -5.00
N ASN A 229 27.68 -6.04 -3.71
CA ASN A 229 28.58 -6.14 -2.57
C ASN A 229 28.29 -7.30 -1.60
N MET A 230 27.48 -8.28 -1.97
CA MET A 230 27.48 -9.53 -1.22
C MET A 230 28.57 -10.44 -1.79
N SER A 231 29.75 -10.36 -1.20
CA SER A 231 30.78 -11.41 -1.34
C SER A 231 30.20 -12.74 -0.90
N VAL A 232 30.18 -13.69 -1.81
CA VAL A 232 29.79 -15.08 -1.57
C VAL A 232 30.58 -15.61 -0.39
N LEU A 233 29.89 -15.93 0.71
CA LEU A 233 30.49 -16.68 1.80
C LEU A 233 31.02 -18.00 1.22
N SER A 234 32.32 -18.23 1.44
CA SER A 234 33.07 -19.39 0.97
C SER A 234 32.39 -20.70 1.40
N PRO A 235 32.36 -21.75 0.53
CA PRO A 235 31.74 -23.05 0.84
C PRO A 235 32.34 -23.82 2.04
N SER A 236 33.40 -23.31 2.66
CA SER A 236 34.11 -24.00 3.77
C SER A 236 33.40 -23.99 5.13
N LEU A 237 32.26 -23.26 5.27
CA LEU A 237 31.56 -23.19 6.58
C LEU A 237 30.42 -24.23 6.73
N MET A 238 30.09 -25.02 5.70
CA MET A 238 29.04 -26.04 5.80
C MET A 238 29.51 -27.45 6.23
N ALA A 239 30.81 -27.64 6.46
CA ALA A 239 31.32 -28.98 6.69
C ALA A 239 31.45 -29.37 8.20
N ASN A 240 31.11 -28.50 9.14
CA ASN A 240 31.38 -28.74 10.57
C ASN A 240 30.17 -28.83 11.51
N THR A 241 28.95 -29.02 10.99
CA THR A 241 27.74 -29.09 11.86
C THR A 241 26.97 -30.41 11.77
N LEU A 242 27.58 -31.46 11.19
CA LEU A 242 27.05 -32.83 11.24
C LEU A 242 28.15 -33.81 11.70
N LYS A 243 28.42 -33.79 12.97
CA LYS A 243 28.97 -34.92 13.76
C LYS A 243 28.39 -34.88 15.16
#